data_21e991b01e79f6d906328e1b4042219a
#
_entry.id   21e991b01e79f6d906328e1b4042219a
#
_cell.length_a   1.000
_cell.length_b   1.000
_cell.length_c   1.000
_cell.angle_alpha   90.00
_cell.angle_beta   90.00
_cell.angle_gamma   90.00
#
_symmetry.space_group_name_H-M   'P 1'
#
loop_
_entity.id
_entity.type
_entity.pdbx_description
1 polymer ?
#
loop_
_entity_poly.entity_id
_entity_poly.type
_entity_poly.pdbx_seq_one_letter_code
_entity_poly.pdbx_strand_id
1 'polypeptide(L)'
;DNFSVSNIFGPDYVHTSNLFNNFMNTATANAIIVQYPSVGETFDFGTGSFTVLAPNGISQNSNDNSLVIKLENGSNSFIFTGDAEETSEQDMISTGMNLDCDVLSVGHHGSASSTTWDFLEATSPS
;
A
#
# COMPACT_ATOMS: atom_id res chain seq x y z
N ASP A 1 23.53 -1.20 -4.36
CA ASP A 1 23.20 -2.61 -4.18
C ASP A 1 23.69 -3.19 -2.87
N ASN A 2 23.16 -2.65 -1.75
CA ASN A 2 23.54 -3.09 -0.42
C ASN A 2 22.62 -4.20 0.14
N PHE A 3 21.53 -4.53 -0.58
CA PHE A 3 20.55 -5.53 -0.16
C PHE A 3 20.18 -6.46 -1.30
N SER A 4 19.93 -7.72 -0.97
CA SER A 4 19.32 -8.68 -1.89
C SER A 4 17.80 -8.49 -1.86
N VAL A 5 17.20 -8.18 -3.00
CA VAL A 5 15.76 -8.02 -3.16
C VAL A 5 15.21 -9.25 -3.86
N SER A 6 14.29 -9.97 -3.21
CA SER A 6 13.68 -11.18 -3.75
C SER A 6 12.30 -10.93 -4.35
N ASN A 7 11.52 -10.02 -3.74
CA ASN A 7 10.16 -9.69 -4.16
C ASN A 7 9.96 -8.18 -4.22
N ILE A 8 9.22 -7.74 -5.21
CA ILE A 8 8.72 -6.37 -5.31
C ILE A 8 7.21 -6.45 -5.50
N PHE A 9 6.48 -5.69 -4.70
CA PHE A 9 5.04 -5.52 -4.83
C PHE A 9 4.73 -4.09 -5.23
N GLY A 10 3.78 -3.89 -6.11
CA GLY A 10 3.34 -2.58 -6.55
C GLY A 10 1.91 -2.59 -7.06
N PRO A 11 1.30 -1.42 -7.31
CA PRO A 11 0.01 -1.35 -7.98
C PRO A 11 0.14 -1.75 -9.45
N ASP A 12 -0.92 -2.31 -10.05
CA ASP A 12 -1.00 -2.57 -11.48
C ASP A 12 -1.25 -1.25 -12.24
N TYR A 13 -0.30 -0.34 -12.10
CA TYR A 13 -0.35 1.00 -12.65
C TYR A 13 0.92 1.32 -13.43
N VAL A 14 0.75 1.68 -14.71
CA VAL A 14 1.87 2.02 -15.59
C VAL A 14 2.04 3.53 -15.64
N HIS A 15 3.16 4.02 -15.15
CA HIS A 15 3.52 5.43 -15.25
C HIS A 15 4.45 5.66 -16.46
N THR A 16 4.32 6.83 -17.11
CA THR A 16 5.11 7.15 -18.32
C THR A 16 6.43 7.87 -18.03
N SER A 17 6.78 8.07 -16.75
CA SER A 17 8.01 8.77 -16.36
C SER A 17 9.26 7.95 -16.64
N ASN A 18 10.37 8.64 -16.91
CA ASN A 18 11.69 8.01 -17.04
C ASN A 18 12.09 7.27 -15.75
N LEU A 19 11.66 7.77 -14.59
CA LEU A 19 11.95 7.14 -13.30
C LEU A 19 11.28 5.76 -13.19
N PHE A 20 10.00 5.67 -13.57
CA PHE A 20 9.28 4.39 -13.60
C PHE A 20 9.92 3.41 -14.59
N ASN A 21 10.24 3.88 -15.81
CA ASN A 21 10.89 3.05 -16.80
C ASN A 21 12.27 2.53 -16.32
N ASN A 22 13.06 3.37 -15.67
CA ASN A 22 14.34 2.98 -15.08
C ASN A 22 14.17 1.95 -13.96
N PHE A 23 13.16 2.12 -13.11
CA PHE A 23 12.81 1.15 -12.07
C PHE A 23 12.48 -0.22 -12.69
N MET A 24 11.57 -0.29 -13.66
CA MET A 24 11.16 -1.53 -14.32
C MET A 24 12.32 -2.21 -15.06
N ASN A 25 13.16 -1.42 -15.74
CA ASN A 25 14.37 -1.93 -16.40
C ASN A 25 15.36 -2.51 -15.39
N THR A 26 15.51 -1.86 -14.24
CA THR A 26 16.41 -2.34 -13.18
C THR A 26 15.90 -3.64 -12.56
N ALA A 27 14.61 -3.74 -12.29
CA ALA A 27 13.99 -4.98 -11.79
C ALA A 27 14.21 -6.13 -12.79
N THR A 28 13.93 -5.89 -14.07
CA THR A 28 14.12 -6.87 -15.15
C THR A 28 15.58 -7.30 -15.29
N ALA A 29 16.52 -6.35 -15.27
CA ALA A 29 17.95 -6.63 -15.38
C ALA A 29 18.50 -7.49 -14.23
N ASN A 30 17.84 -7.44 -13.06
CA ASN A 30 18.17 -8.25 -11.90
C ASN A 30 17.30 -9.52 -11.77
N ALA A 31 16.50 -9.84 -12.79
CA ALA A 31 15.57 -10.97 -12.82
C ALA A 31 14.54 -10.95 -11.66
N ILE A 32 14.16 -9.75 -11.20
CA ILE A 32 13.16 -9.56 -10.15
C ILE A 32 11.82 -9.29 -10.83
N ILE A 33 10.81 -10.09 -10.48
CA ILE A 33 9.44 -9.92 -10.97
C ILE A 33 8.71 -8.95 -10.04
N VAL A 34 8.15 -7.88 -10.61
CA VAL A 34 7.20 -7.01 -9.88
C VAL A 34 5.85 -7.71 -9.86
N GLN A 35 5.32 -7.92 -8.68
CA GLN A 35 4.02 -8.54 -8.43
C GLN A 35 2.96 -7.46 -8.22
N TYR A 36 1.76 -7.69 -8.75
CA TYR A 36 0.63 -6.77 -8.68
C TYR A 36 -0.52 -7.43 -7.92
N PRO A 37 -0.48 -7.41 -6.58
CA PRO A 37 -1.47 -8.11 -5.77
C PRO A 37 -2.83 -7.42 -5.83
N SER A 38 -3.88 -8.22 -5.68
CA SER A 38 -5.25 -7.73 -5.57
C SER A 38 -5.60 -7.39 -4.11
N VAL A 39 -6.58 -6.51 -3.93
CA VAL A 39 -7.14 -6.21 -2.60
C VAL A 39 -7.68 -7.47 -1.96
N GLY A 40 -7.35 -7.67 -0.68
CA GLY A 40 -7.68 -8.86 0.11
C GLY A 40 -6.65 -9.98 0.02
N GLU A 41 -5.69 -9.94 -0.89
CA GLU A 41 -4.61 -10.93 -0.88
C GLU A 41 -3.70 -10.73 0.32
N THR A 42 -3.28 -11.87 0.90
CA THR A 42 -2.41 -11.91 2.09
C THR A 42 -1.12 -12.65 1.77
N PHE A 43 -0.02 -12.13 2.28
CA PHE A 43 1.33 -12.67 2.05
C PHE A 43 2.07 -12.84 3.38
N ASP A 44 2.83 -13.91 3.50
CA ASP A 44 3.70 -14.14 4.65
C ASP A 44 4.85 -13.12 4.67
N PHE A 45 5.15 -12.60 5.85
CA PHE A 45 6.25 -11.67 6.08
C PHE A 45 6.98 -12.03 7.39
N GLY A 46 7.97 -12.87 7.30
CA GLY A 46 8.68 -13.39 8.47
C GLY A 46 7.77 -14.23 9.37
N THR A 47 7.53 -13.76 10.61
CA THR A 47 6.59 -14.37 11.56
C THR A 47 5.18 -13.78 11.49
N GLY A 48 5.00 -12.73 10.69
CA GLY A 48 3.73 -12.06 10.47
C GLY A 48 3.22 -12.26 9.06
N SER A 49 2.21 -11.49 8.70
CA SER A 49 1.65 -11.44 7.36
C SER A 49 1.20 -10.02 7.03
N PHE A 50 1.09 -9.70 5.75
CA PHE A 50 0.44 -8.46 5.35
C PHE A 50 -0.70 -8.74 4.36
N THR A 51 -1.75 -7.95 4.49
CA THR A 51 -2.92 -7.98 3.61
C THR A 51 -2.97 -6.70 2.80
N VAL A 52 -3.26 -6.80 1.52
CA VAL A 52 -3.41 -5.66 0.61
C VAL A 52 -4.78 -5.01 0.81
N LEU A 53 -4.81 -3.71 1.05
CA LEU A 53 -6.03 -2.94 1.28
C LEU A 53 -6.41 -2.04 0.09
N ALA A 54 -5.42 -1.55 -0.66
CA ALA A 54 -5.60 -0.69 -1.83
C ALA A 54 -4.45 -0.91 -2.84
N PRO A 55 -4.60 -0.45 -4.11
CA PRO A 55 -5.74 0.28 -4.66
C PRO A 55 -6.93 -0.62 -5.02
N ASN A 56 -8.15 -0.13 -4.82
CA ASN A 56 -9.38 -0.85 -5.19
C ASN A 56 -9.76 -0.67 -6.68
N GLY A 57 -9.00 0.13 -7.38
CA GLY A 57 -9.09 0.42 -8.81
C GLY A 57 -8.02 1.44 -9.17
N ILE A 58 -7.77 1.63 -10.46
CA ILE A 58 -6.78 2.61 -10.91
C ILE A 58 -7.44 3.98 -11.06
N SER A 59 -6.92 4.94 -10.29
CA SER A 59 -7.33 6.35 -10.30
C SER A 59 -6.49 7.17 -11.29
N GLN A 60 -7.04 8.30 -11.74
CA GLN A 60 -6.27 9.33 -12.46
C GLN A 60 -5.32 10.09 -11.54
N ASN A 61 -5.64 10.17 -10.25
CA ASN A 61 -4.71 10.65 -9.23
C ASN A 61 -3.72 9.54 -8.90
N SER A 62 -2.44 9.74 -9.21
CA SER A 62 -1.40 8.74 -8.99
C SER A 62 -1.22 8.35 -7.53
N ASN A 63 -1.51 9.26 -6.59
CA ASN A 63 -1.41 9.01 -5.16
C ASN A 63 -2.40 7.95 -4.70
N ASP A 64 -3.63 7.99 -5.23
CA ASP A 64 -4.67 6.99 -4.94
C ASP A 64 -4.37 5.59 -5.52
N ASN A 65 -3.33 5.47 -6.35
CA ASN A 65 -2.80 4.18 -6.81
C ASN A 65 -1.72 3.61 -5.88
N SER A 66 -1.49 4.20 -4.71
CA SER A 66 -0.56 3.67 -3.71
C SER A 66 -0.98 2.27 -3.27
N LEU A 67 0.00 1.38 -3.16
CA LEU A 67 -0.20 0.07 -2.54
C LEU A 67 -0.32 0.26 -1.03
N VAL A 68 -1.51 0.05 -0.49
CA VAL A 68 -1.77 0.12 0.96
C VAL A 68 -1.80 -1.29 1.53
N ILE A 69 -1.09 -1.49 2.62
CA ILE A 69 -1.02 -2.80 3.29
C ILE A 69 -1.33 -2.68 4.78
N LYS A 70 -1.97 -3.71 5.31
CA LYS A 70 -2.06 -3.96 6.76
C LYS A 70 -1.11 -5.09 7.11
N LEU A 71 -0.12 -4.80 7.93
CA LEU A 71 0.84 -5.76 8.47
C LEU A 71 0.38 -6.21 9.86
N GLU A 72 0.33 -7.51 10.09
CA GLU A 72 0.02 -8.11 11.39
C GLU A 72 1.18 -8.99 11.85
N ASN A 73 1.65 -8.77 13.07
CA ASN A 73 2.72 -9.58 13.68
C ASN A 73 2.44 -9.82 15.16
N GLY A 74 2.03 -11.03 15.48
CA GLY A 74 1.55 -11.38 16.83
C GLY A 74 0.27 -10.63 17.15
N SER A 75 0.30 -9.81 18.21
CA SER A 75 -0.83 -8.96 18.62
C SER A 75 -0.75 -7.53 18.10
N ASN A 76 0.24 -7.20 17.29
CA ASN A 76 0.41 -5.83 16.78
C ASN A 76 0.03 -5.73 15.30
N SER A 77 -0.61 -4.63 14.95
CA SER A 77 -1.07 -4.35 13.60
C SER A 77 -0.68 -2.94 13.15
N PHE A 78 -0.32 -2.83 11.88
CA PHE A 78 0.19 -1.59 11.28
C PHE A 78 -0.47 -1.39 9.93
N ILE A 79 -0.90 -0.18 9.62
CA ILE A 79 -1.32 0.18 8.26
C ILE A 79 -0.31 1.15 7.66
N PHE A 80 0.18 0.83 6.46
CA PHE A 80 1.07 1.65 5.65
C PHE A 80 0.31 2.11 4.41
N THR A 81 0.06 3.41 4.33
CA THR A 81 -0.83 4.01 3.33
C THR A 81 -0.11 4.53 2.08
N GLY A 82 1.22 4.68 2.14
CA GLY A 82 1.93 5.40 1.08
C GLY A 82 1.38 6.82 0.94
N ASP A 83 1.15 7.24 -0.30
CA ASP A 83 0.59 8.57 -0.61
C ASP A 83 -0.93 8.52 -0.91
N ALA A 84 -1.62 7.44 -0.51
CA ALA A 84 -3.07 7.32 -0.66
C ALA A 84 -3.79 8.54 -0.05
N GLU A 85 -4.76 9.05 -0.79
CA GLU A 85 -5.55 10.22 -0.43
C GLU A 85 -7.02 9.84 -0.16
N GLU A 86 -7.87 10.82 0.08
CA GLU A 86 -9.27 10.66 0.49
C GLU A 86 -10.04 9.64 -0.36
N THR A 87 -9.87 9.64 -1.70
CA THR A 87 -10.59 8.71 -2.58
C THR A 87 -10.23 7.25 -2.26
N SER A 88 -8.94 6.96 -2.14
CA SER A 88 -8.47 5.61 -1.80
C SER A 88 -8.89 5.20 -0.38
N GLU A 89 -8.90 6.14 0.58
CA GLU A 89 -9.38 5.91 1.94
C GLU A 89 -10.86 5.53 1.97
N GLN A 90 -11.71 6.26 1.24
CA GLN A 90 -13.15 5.96 1.13
C GLN A 90 -13.40 4.62 0.44
N ASP A 91 -12.62 4.29 -0.59
CA ASP A 91 -12.68 3.00 -1.24
C ASP A 91 -12.35 1.86 -0.25
N MET A 92 -11.27 2.00 0.54
CA MET A 92 -10.93 1.02 1.59
C MET A 92 -12.04 0.84 2.62
N ILE A 93 -12.62 1.94 3.13
CA ILE A 93 -13.75 1.89 4.07
C ILE A 93 -14.93 1.14 3.44
N SER A 94 -15.24 1.41 2.17
CA SER A 94 -16.38 0.81 1.47
C SER A 94 -16.25 -0.70 1.26
N THR A 95 -15.04 -1.26 1.32
CA THR A 95 -14.83 -2.72 1.21
C THR A 95 -15.41 -3.50 2.40
N GLY A 96 -15.57 -2.87 3.54
CA GLY A 96 -15.94 -3.52 4.81
C GLY A 96 -14.84 -4.40 5.40
N MET A 97 -13.62 -4.34 4.88
CA MET A 97 -12.47 -5.04 5.48
C MET A 97 -12.14 -4.45 6.86
N ASN A 98 -11.53 -5.27 7.70
CA ASN A 98 -11.07 -4.81 9.02
C ASN A 98 -9.87 -3.88 8.88
N LEU A 99 -10.08 -2.57 9.06
CA LEU A 99 -9.06 -1.53 9.03
C LEU A 99 -8.49 -1.19 10.42
N ASP A 100 -9.04 -1.73 11.51
CA ASP A 100 -8.55 -1.46 12.87
C ASP A 100 -7.06 -1.81 13.00
N CYS A 101 -6.25 -0.91 13.60
CA CYS A 101 -4.81 -1.12 13.73
C CYS A 101 -4.23 -0.42 14.98
N ASP A 102 -3.10 -0.92 15.48
CA ASP A 102 -2.38 -0.27 16.58
C ASP A 102 -1.60 0.96 16.11
N VAL A 103 -1.08 0.92 14.88
CA VAL A 103 -0.27 2.00 14.32
C VAL A 103 -0.70 2.31 12.88
N LEU A 104 -1.06 3.56 12.65
CA LEU A 104 -1.32 4.10 11.31
C LEU A 104 -0.14 4.95 10.84
N SER A 105 0.46 4.59 9.71
CA SER A 105 1.35 5.48 8.99
C SER A 105 0.51 6.58 8.32
N VAL A 106 0.72 7.82 8.72
CA VAL A 106 -0.02 8.97 8.18
C VAL A 106 0.21 9.09 6.69
N GLY A 107 -0.87 9.15 5.92
CA GLY A 107 -0.84 9.18 4.46
C GLY A 107 -0.17 10.43 3.90
N HIS A 108 0.44 10.29 2.73
CA HIS A 108 1.02 11.36 1.92
C HIS A 108 1.82 12.39 2.74
N HIS A 109 2.74 11.88 3.58
CA HIS A 109 3.62 12.68 4.44
C HIS A 109 2.89 13.68 5.36
N GLY A 110 1.63 13.40 5.72
CA GLY A 110 0.79 14.29 6.52
C GLY A 110 0.12 15.41 5.71
N SER A 111 -0.09 15.20 4.41
CA SER A 111 -0.86 16.11 3.56
C SER A 111 -2.29 16.29 4.08
N ALA A 112 -2.84 17.48 3.89
CA ALA A 112 -4.25 17.75 4.22
C ALA A 112 -5.25 17.02 3.31
N SER A 113 -4.80 16.37 2.23
CA SER A 113 -5.61 15.55 1.32
C SER A 113 -5.74 14.08 1.75
N SER A 114 -5.09 13.71 2.87
CA SER A 114 -5.02 12.32 3.33
C SER A 114 -5.25 12.22 4.84
N THR A 115 -5.41 11.00 5.34
CA THR A 115 -5.72 10.68 6.73
C THR A 115 -6.97 11.46 7.18
N THR A 116 -8.04 11.27 6.40
CA THR A 116 -9.33 11.89 6.68
C THR A 116 -9.88 11.43 8.02
N TRP A 117 -10.79 12.21 8.58
CA TRP A 117 -11.40 11.87 9.87
C TRP A 117 -12.11 10.51 9.82
N ASP A 118 -12.83 10.22 8.73
CA ASP A 118 -13.52 8.95 8.55
C ASP A 118 -12.55 7.77 8.51
N PHE A 119 -11.39 7.96 7.85
CA PHE A 119 -10.36 6.92 7.79
C PHE A 119 -9.65 6.74 9.14
N LEU A 120 -9.39 7.84 9.86
CA LEU A 120 -8.84 7.78 11.21
C LEU A 120 -9.78 7.05 12.18
N GLU A 121 -11.09 7.30 12.07
CA GLU A 121 -12.11 6.62 12.87
C GLU A 121 -12.18 5.12 12.52
N ALA A 122 -12.12 4.78 11.21
CA ALA A 122 -12.15 3.40 10.75
C ALA A 122 -10.90 2.59 11.13
N THR A 123 -9.73 3.24 11.18
CA THR A 123 -8.46 2.59 11.55
C THR A 123 -8.21 2.59 13.06
N SER A 124 -8.82 3.49 13.80
CA SER A 124 -8.84 3.58 15.29
C SER A 124 -7.47 3.30 15.95
N PRO A 125 -6.37 3.94 15.51
CA PRO A 125 -5.04 3.63 16.03
C PRO A 125 -4.93 3.96 17.52
N SER A 126 -4.19 3.12 18.27
CA SER A 126 -4.07 3.18 19.73
C SER A 126 -2.76 3.81 20.23
#